data_63b1a3dad0e33d43045073c4db01dfb9
#
_entry.id   63b1a3dad0e33d43045073c4db01dfb9
#
_cell.length_a   1.000
_cell.length_b   1.000
_cell.length_c   1.000
_cell.angle_alpha   90.00
_cell.angle_beta   90.00
_cell.angle_gamma   90.00
#
_symmetry.space_group_name_H-M   'P 1'
#
loop_
_entity.id
_entity.type
_entity.pdbx_description
1 polymer ?
#
loop_
_entity_poly.entity_id
_entity_poly.type
_entity_poly.pdbx_seq_one_letter_code
_entity_poly.pdbx_strand_id
1 'polypeptide(L)'
;MNRKTHDLKHQIAALEFTEGPRRSQLVQDVQQSLDIYDATANTGNDALDTLITERNFFCARNNIRMTCTLAGCDWNAIDVVDLYTILGNALDNACDYVMRFDNPDKRVISVSARQQGNLIVLSVDNHFEGSVKIVDGLPVTTKRDKASHELGLKSIRSIARRYGGDVLVTAREPIFTLQVSLMV
;
A
#
# COMPACT_ATOMS: atom_id res chain seq x y z
N MET A 1 -1.35 -20.79 17.96
CA MET A 1 -0.78 -19.60 18.64
C MET A 1 0.32 -19.06 17.74
N ASN A 2 0.16 -17.85 17.22
CA ASN A 2 0.97 -17.31 16.12
C ASN A 2 2.39 -16.98 16.65
N ARG A 3 3.44 -17.41 15.92
CA ARG A 3 4.86 -17.17 16.26
C ARG A 3 5.14 -15.69 16.55
N LYS A 4 4.51 -14.78 15.79
CA LYS A 4 4.65 -13.32 15.94
C LYS A 4 4.12 -12.79 17.29
N THR A 5 3.01 -13.36 17.81
CA THR A 5 2.48 -12.99 19.15
C THR A 5 3.43 -13.42 20.27
N HIS A 6 4.17 -14.50 20.06
CA HIS A 6 5.18 -14.96 21.00
C HIS A 6 6.39 -14.02 21.03
N ASP A 7 6.85 -13.57 19.86
CA ASP A 7 7.99 -12.67 19.73
C ASP A 7 7.67 -11.28 20.32
N LEU A 8 6.45 -10.78 20.11
CA LEU A 8 6.00 -9.51 20.69
C LEU A 8 5.95 -9.58 22.23
N LYS A 9 5.47 -10.71 22.80
CA LYS A 9 5.48 -10.93 24.26
C LYS A 9 6.90 -10.94 24.82
N HIS A 10 7.87 -11.51 24.11
CA HIS A 10 9.27 -11.50 24.54
C HIS A 10 9.88 -10.08 24.46
N GLN A 11 9.54 -9.30 23.46
CA GLN A 11 9.99 -7.91 23.34
C GLN A 11 9.40 -7.03 24.47
N ILE A 12 8.12 -7.22 24.79
CA ILE A 12 7.46 -6.51 25.90
C ILE A 12 8.09 -6.91 27.25
N ALA A 13 8.34 -8.20 27.48
CA ALA A 13 9.00 -8.68 28.69
C ALA A 13 10.43 -8.12 28.83
N ALA A 14 11.16 -7.96 27.75
CA ALA A 14 12.49 -7.36 27.75
C ALA A 14 12.48 -5.87 28.15
N LEU A 15 11.36 -5.14 27.95
CA LEU A 15 11.19 -3.75 28.41
C LEU A 15 11.21 -3.60 29.93
N GLU A 16 10.76 -4.64 30.67
CA GLU A 16 10.73 -4.63 32.14
C GLU A 16 12.14 -4.68 32.75
N PHE A 17 13.11 -5.21 31.97
CA PHE A 17 14.49 -5.42 32.45
C PHE A 17 15.52 -4.50 31.79
N THR A 18 15.07 -3.53 30.96
CA THR A 18 15.96 -2.64 30.19
C THR A 18 15.79 -1.19 30.62
N GLU A 19 16.90 -0.50 30.93
CA GLU A 19 16.92 0.92 31.30
C GLU A 19 17.78 1.74 30.33
N GLY A 20 17.57 3.07 30.33
CA GLY A 20 18.35 4.03 29.55
C GLY A 20 18.03 4.08 28.04
N PRO A 21 18.97 4.51 27.17
CA PRO A 21 18.74 4.71 25.75
C PRO A 21 18.28 3.46 25.01
N ARG A 22 18.68 2.30 25.52
CA ARG A 22 18.29 0.98 24.97
C ARG A 22 16.82 0.68 25.16
N ARG A 23 16.21 1.20 26.26
CA ARG A 23 14.77 1.09 26.51
C ARG A 23 13.97 1.90 25.47
N SER A 24 14.43 3.09 25.16
CA SER A 24 13.76 3.95 24.16
C SER A 24 13.75 3.29 22.78
N GLN A 25 14.89 2.66 22.38
CA GLN A 25 14.95 1.92 21.13
C GLN A 25 14.00 0.72 21.15
N LEU A 26 13.97 -0.05 22.23
CA LEU A 26 13.11 -1.22 22.38
C LEU A 26 11.62 -0.84 22.38
N VAL A 27 11.25 0.29 23.01
CA VAL A 27 9.90 0.86 22.96
C VAL A 27 9.51 1.21 21.52
N GLN A 28 10.41 1.84 20.78
CA GLN A 28 10.18 2.15 19.35
C GLN A 28 10.00 0.88 18.51
N ASP A 29 10.83 -0.14 18.73
CA ASP A 29 10.75 -1.42 18.01
C ASP A 29 9.43 -2.17 18.32
N VAL A 30 8.97 -2.13 19.60
CA VAL A 30 7.67 -2.69 20.02
C VAL A 30 6.51 -1.89 19.43
N GLN A 31 6.59 -0.57 19.47
CA GLN A 31 5.57 0.31 18.91
C GLN A 31 5.45 0.12 17.40
N GLN A 32 6.57 0.06 16.70
CA GLN A 32 6.62 -0.23 15.27
C GLN A 32 6.07 -1.64 14.96
N SER A 33 6.32 -2.62 15.84
CA SER A 33 5.76 -3.97 15.70
C SER A 33 4.25 -4.02 15.95
N LEU A 34 3.72 -3.17 16.85
CA LEU A 34 2.30 -3.02 17.13
C LEU A 34 1.59 -2.30 15.98
N ASP A 35 2.17 -1.22 15.45
CA ASP A 35 1.63 -0.49 14.30
C ASP A 35 1.53 -1.41 13.07
N ILE A 36 2.49 -2.31 12.91
CA ILE A 36 2.47 -3.34 11.86
C ILE A 36 1.39 -4.41 12.14
N TYR A 37 1.15 -4.75 13.41
CA TYR A 37 0.12 -5.73 13.79
C TYR A 37 -1.29 -5.17 13.61
N ASP A 38 -1.51 -3.91 13.94
CA ASP A 38 -2.78 -3.22 13.67
C ASP A 38 -3.00 -2.96 12.16
N ALA A 39 -1.91 -2.95 11.38
CA ALA A 39 -1.93 -2.81 9.92
C ALA A 39 -2.00 -4.16 9.19
N THR A 40 -2.06 -5.30 9.89
CA THR A 40 -2.33 -6.60 9.23
C THR A 40 -3.72 -6.54 8.60
N ALA A 41 -3.75 -6.40 7.30
CA ALA A 41 -4.97 -6.52 6.54
C ALA A 41 -5.53 -7.93 6.77
N ASN A 42 -6.67 -8.02 7.43
CA ASN A 42 -7.42 -9.27 7.52
C ASN A 42 -8.42 -9.26 6.36
N THR A 43 -7.92 -9.50 5.16
CA THR A 43 -8.71 -9.43 3.93
C THR A 43 -9.44 -10.74 3.64
N GLY A 44 -9.05 -11.84 4.32
CA GLY A 44 -9.51 -13.20 4.01
C GLY A 44 -8.75 -13.84 2.83
N ASN A 45 -7.69 -13.20 2.33
CA ASN A 45 -6.79 -13.72 1.31
C ASN A 45 -5.35 -13.66 1.80
N ASP A 46 -4.76 -14.81 2.12
CA ASP A 46 -3.42 -14.91 2.74
C ASP A 46 -2.32 -14.28 1.89
N ALA A 47 -2.43 -14.36 0.57
CA ALA A 47 -1.46 -13.78 -0.35
C ALA A 47 -1.51 -12.25 -0.29
N LEU A 48 -2.72 -11.67 -0.29
CA LEU A 48 -2.93 -10.24 -0.16
C LEU A 48 -2.45 -9.73 1.20
N ASP A 49 -2.77 -10.44 2.29
CA ASP A 49 -2.33 -10.11 3.64
C ASP A 49 -0.80 -10.12 3.75
N THR A 50 -0.14 -11.07 3.09
CA THR A 50 1.33 -11.13 3.01
C THR A 50 1.90 -9.92 2.27
N LEU A 51 1.36 -9.59 1.09
CA LEU A 51 1.80 -8.44 0.30
C LEU A 51 1.67 -7.12 1.08
N ILE A 52 0.50 -6.90 1.71
CA ILE A 52 0.26 -5.67 2.49
C ILE A 52 1.20 -5.61 3.69
N THR A 53 1.44 -6.72 4.36
CA THR A 53 2.38 -6.78 5.49
C THR A 53 3.79 -6.41 5.04
N GLU A 54 4.28 -6.96 3.94
CA GLU A 54 5.61 -6.63 3.38
C GLU A 54 5.71 -5.14 3.02
N ARG A 55 4.67 -4.57 2.42
CA ARG A 55 4.61 -3.15 2.07
C ARG A 55 4.55 -2.23 3.29
N ASN A 56 3.83 -2.62 4.33
CA ASN A 56 3.83 -1.89 5.61
C ASN A 56 5.23 -1.86 6.23
N PHE A 57 5.96 -2.97 6.22
CA PHE A 57 7.35 -3.00 6.69
C PHE A 57 8.26 -2.07 5.88
N PHE A 58 8.14 -2.10 4.55
CA PHE A 58 8.89 -1.20 3.69
C PHE A 58 8.56 0.27 3.99
N CYS A 59 7.29 0.62 4.10
CA CYS A 59 6.82 1.97 4.39
C CYS A 59 7.34 2.46 5.75
N ALA A 60 7.23 1.64 6.80
CA ALA A 60 7.71 1.98 8.14
C ALA A 60 9.21 2.28 8.15
N ARG A 61 10.02 1.48 7.46
CA ARG A 61 11.48 1.69 7.35
C ARG A 61 11.88 2.96 6.60
N ASN A 62 10.99 3.47 5.75
CA ASN A 62 11.21 4.68 4.95
C ASN A 62 10.46 5.92 5.48
N ASN A 63 9.95 5.85 6.73
CA ASN A 63 9.13 6.90 7.33
C ASN A 63 7.93 7.30 6.46
N ILE A 64 7.28 6.30 5.84
CA ILE A 64 6.04 6.45 5.09
C ILE A 64 4.90 5.97 5.98
N ARG A 65 3.88 6.82 6.18
CA ARG A 65 2.66 6.44 6.87
C ARG A 65 1.70 5.81 5.87
N MET A 66 1.51 4.49 5.97
CA MET A 66 0.56 3.76 5.14
C MET A 66 -0.65 3.33 5.96
N THR A 67 -1.87 3.59 5.45
CA THR A 67 -3.13 3.09 5.99
C THR A 67 -3.78 2.13 5.00
N CYS A 68 -4.46 1.10 5.51
CA CYS A 68 -5.03 0.05 4.66
C CYS A 68 -6.43 -0.35 5.15
N THR A 69 -7.42 -0.31 4.24
CA THR A 69 -8.81 -0.70 4.49
C THR A 69 -9.29 -1.56 3.32
N LEU A 70 -9.03 -2.86 3.38
CA LEU A 70 -9.29 -3.83 2.29
C LEU A 70 -10.26 -4.94 2.68
N ALA A 71 -10.77 -4.94 3.91
CA ALA A 71 -11.72 -5.94 4.38
C ALA A 71 -13.09 -5.82 3.68
N GLY A 72 -13.80 -6.93 3.57
CA GLY A 72 -15.17 -6.97 3.04
C GLY A 72 -15.27 -7.09 1.52
N CYS A 73 -14.17 -7.39 0.82
CA CYS A 73 -14.16 -7.71 -0.60
C CYS A 73 -13.83 -9.20 -0.83
N ASP A 74 -14.40 -9.79 -1.87
CA ASP A 74 -14.07 -11.17 -2.30
C ASP A 74 -12.80 -11.20 -3.13
N TRP A 75 -11.66 -11.10 -2.44
CA TRP A 75 -10.34 -11.14 -3.08
C TRP A 75 -9.99 -12.50 -3.68
N ASN A 76 -10.68 -13.57 -3.27
CA ASN A 76 -10.43 -14.93 -3.80
C ASN A 76 -11.00 -15.11 -5.22
N ALA A 77 -11.87 -14.21 -5.67
CA ALA A 77 -12.35 -14.18 -7.05
C ALA A 77 -11.31 -13.63 -8.04
N ILE A 78 -10.18 -13.08 -7.55
CA ILE A 78 -9.12 -12.51 -8.37
C ILE A 78 -7.88 -13.40 -8.27
N ASP A 79 -7.24 -13.68 -9.42
CA ASP A 79 -5.99 -14.44 -9.46
C ASP A 79 -4.90 -13.76 -8.60
N VAL A 80 -4.15 -14.56 -7.84
CA VAL A 80 -3.11 -14.07 -6.92
C VAL A 80 -2.02 -13.29 -7.64
N VAL A 81 -1.60 -13.73 -8.84
CA VAL A 81 -0.57 -13.04 -9.63
C VAL A 81 -1.08 -11.67 -10.10
N ASP A 82 -2.37 -11.59 -10.44
CA ASP A 82 -3.01 -10.35 -10.82
C ASP A 82 -3.11 -9.37 -9.65
N LEU A 83 -3.49 -9.84 -8.44
CA LEU A 83 -3.49 -9.03 -7.21
C LEU A 83 -2.09 -8.48 -6.91
N TYR A 84 -1.06 -9.33 -6.95
CA TYR A 84 0.33 -8.91 -6.74
C TYR A 84 0.78 -7.89 -7.78
N THR A 85 0.39 -8.07 -9.04
CA THR A 85 0.75 -7.14 -10.12
C THR A 85 0.05 -5.79 -9.95
N ILE A 86 -1.24 -5.78 -9.63
CA ILE A 86 -2.01 -4.55 -9.44
C ILE A 86 -1.48 -3.78 -8.24
N LEU A 87 -1.50 -4.40 -7.06
CA LEU A 87 -1.13 -3.73 -5.82
C LEU A 87 0.37 -3.44 -5.73
N GLY A 88 1.21 -4.37 -6.20
CA GLY A 88 2.66 -4.16 -6.25
C GLY A 88 3.01 -2.92 -7.06
N ASN A 89 2.57 -2.83 -8.31
CA ASN A 89 2.84 -1.67 -9.16
C ASN A 89 2.21 -0.37 -8.61
N ALA A 90 0.99 -0.45 -8.06
CA ALA A 90 0.33 0.72 -7.51
C ALA A 90 1.08 1.27 -6.28
N LEU A 91 1.49 0.39 -5.36
CA LEU A 91 2.22 0.75 -4.15
C LEU A 91 3.67 1.18 -4.45
N ASP A 92 4.34 0.53 -5.42
CA ASP A 92 5.68 0.96 -5.86
C ASP A 92 5.62 2.40 -6.39
N ASN A 93 4.65 2.72 -7.26
CA ASN A 93 4.46 4.06 -7.77
C ASN A 93 4.21 5.09 -6.66
N ALA A 94 3.36 4.75 -5.68
CA ALA A 94 3.06 5.63 -4.56
C ALA A 94 4.28 5.84 -3.65
N CYS A 95 5.00 4.77 -3.29
CA CYS A 95 6.21 4.82 -2.47
C CYS A 95 7.32 5.65 -3.13
N ASP A 96 7.62 5.37 -4.40
CA ASP A 96 8.64 6.10 -5.17
C ASP A 96 8.33 7.59 -5.26
N TYR A 97 7.05 7.94 -5.34
CA TYR A 97 6.65 9.35 -5.39
C TYR A 97 6.81 10.02 -4.04
N VAL A 98 6.26 9.44 -2.95
CA VAL A 98 6.28 10.09 -1.63
C VAL A 98 7.68 10.14 -1.01
N MET A 99 8.57 9.21 -1.38
CA MET A 99 9.98 9.24 -0.95
C MET A 99 10.76 10.46 -1.46
N ARG A 100 10.25 11.18 -2.46
CA ARG A 100 10.87 12.42 -2.98
C ARG A 100 10.71 13.61 -2.02
N PHE A 101 9.78 13.54 -1.07
CA PHE A 101 9.58 14.59 -0.08
C PHE A 101 10.55 14.44 1.08
N ASP A 102 11.26 15.52 1.44
CA ASP A 102 12.10 15.55 2.63
C ASP A 102 11.27 15.55 3.92
N ASN A 103 10.08 16.19 3.88
CA ASN A 103 9.16 16.23 5.01
C ASN A 103 8.41 14.90 5.17
N PRO A 104 8.61 14.16 6.29
CA PRO A 104 7.93 12.90 6.55
C PRO A 104 6.39 13.02 6.62
N ASP A 105 5.85 14.18 7.00
CA ASP A 105 4.39 14.39 7.07
C ASP A 105 3.72 14.31 5.69
N LYS A 106 4.49 14.50 4.61
CA LYS A 106 4.05 14.36 3.23
C LYS A 106 4.19 12.93 2.70
N ARG A 107 4.83 12.04 3.45
CA ARG A 107 5.00 10.63 3.08
C ARG A 107 3.80 9.82 3.56
N VAL A 108 2.67 10.03 2.91
CA VAL A 108 1.39 9.40 3.28
C VAL A 108 0.83 8.64 2.10
N ILE A 109 0.42 7.39 2.35
CA ILE A 109 -0.25 6.50 1.40
C ILE A 109 -1.50 5.93 2.06
N SER A 110 -2.61 5.89 1.34
CA SER A 110 -3.84 5.22 1.77
C SER A 110 -4.25 4.18 0.73
N VAL A 111 -4.51 2.97 1.17
CA VAL A 111 -5.01 1.87 0.34
C VAL A 111 -6.39 1.51 0.83
N SER A 112 -7.39 1.56 -0.04
CA SER A 112 -8.76 1.21 0.32
C SER A 112 -9.43 0.42 -0.79
N ALA A 113 -10.38 -0.44 -0.42
CA ALA A 113 -11.24 -1.09 -1.38
C ALA A 113 -12.68 -1.15 -0.88
N ARG A 114 -13.60 -1.19 -1.83
CA ARG A 114 -15.03 -1.41 -1.59
C ARG A 114 -15.58 -2.34 -2.65
N GLN A 115 -16.47 -3.22 -2.22
CA GLN A 115 -17.23 -4.07 -3.13
C GLN A 115 -18.71 -3.71 -3.08
N GLN A 116 -19.32 -3.61 -4.25
CA GLN A 116 -20.75 -3.44 -4.42
C GLN A 116 -21.25 -4.45 -5.47
N GLY A 117 -21.96 -5.46 -5.02
CA GLY A 117 -22.30 -6.61 -5.86
C GLY A 117 -21.04 -7.32 -6.34
N ASN A 118 -20.87 -7.44 -7.64
CA ASN A 118 -19.71 -8.04 -8.27
C ASN A 118 -18.63 -7.02 -8.69
N LEU A 119 -18.75 -5.74 -8.32
CA LEU A 119 -17.78 -4.72 -8.61
C LEU A 119 -16.90 -4.44 -7.38
N ILE A 120 -15.60 -4.70 -7.49
CA ILE A 120 -14.58 -4.24 -6.54
C ILE A 120 -13.95 -2.96 -7.10
N VAL A 121 -13.86 -1.92 -6.27
CA VAL A 121 -13.11 -0.69 -6.55
C VAL A 121 -11.99 -0.57 -5.53
N LEU A 122 -10.77 -0.75 -6.00
CA LEU A 122 -9.53 -0.55 -5.25
C LEU A 122 -9.01 0.85 -5.51
N SER A 123 -8.64 1.59 -4.46
CA SER A 123 -8.01 2.91 -4.53
C SER A 123 -6.67 2.92 -3.81
N VAL A 124 -5.66 3.49 -4.45
CA VAL A 124 -4.37 3.82 -3.83
C VAL A 124 -4.19 5.33 -3.96
N ASP A 125 -4.17 5.99 -2.82
CA ASP A 125 -4.03 7.43 -2.70
C ASP A 125 -2.67 7.75 -2.09
N ASN A 126 -2.01 8.80 -2.58
CA ASN A 126 -0.79 9.31 -1.96
C ASN A 126 -0.76 10.85 -1.99
N HIS A 127 0.04 11.42 -1.08
CA HIS A 127 0.31 12.86 -1.12
C HIS A 127 0.92 13.23 -2.47
N PHE A 128 0.46 14.35 -3.04
CA PHE A 128 0.84 14.81 -4.37
C PHE A 128 0.96 16.34 -4.39
N GLU A 129 2.00 16.83 -5.05
CA GLU A 129 2.21 18.25 -5.34
C GLU A 129 2.56 18.43 -6.81
N GLY A 130 2.07 19.51 -7.40
CA GLY A 130 2.30 19.87 -8.79
C GLY A 130 1.16 19.46 -9.72
N SER A 131 1.46 19.30 -10.98
CA SER A 131 0.49 18.92 -12.00
C SER A 131 1.00 17.76 -12.84
N VAL A 132 0.10 16.90 -13.24
CA VAL A 132 0.38 15.82 -14.17
C VAL A 132 -0.62 15.86 -15.33
N LYS A 133 -0.11 15.70 -16.54
CA LYS A 133 -0.97 15.59 -17.72
C LYS A 133 -1.52 14.18 -17.79
N ILE A 134 -2.84 14.05 -17.84
CA ILE A 134 -3.54 12.77 -18.02
C ILE A 134 -3.99 12.67 -19.48
N VAL A 135 -3.67 11.56 -20.13
CA VAL A 135 -4.09 11.23 -21.49
C VAL A 135 -4.65 9.81 -21.47
N ASP A 136 -5.82 9.62 -22.01
CA ASP A 136 -6.54 8.34 -22.00
C ASP A 136 -6.67 7.72 -20.60
N GLY A 137 -6.88 8.57 -19.57
CA GLY A 137 -7.05 8.15 -18.17
C GLY A 137 -5.76 7.74 -17.46
N LEU A 138 -4.59 7.83 -18.10
CA LEU A 138 -3.29 7.55 -17.51
C LEU A 138 -2.38 8.79 -17.50
N PRO A 139 -1.50 8.92 -16.47
CA PRO A 139 -0.56 10.03 -16.42
C PRO A 139 0.52 9.88 -17.51
N VAL A 140 0.84 10.99 -18.15
CA VAL A 140 1.98 11.07 -19.06
C VAL A 140 3.23 11.38 -18.24
N THR A 141 4.12 10.41 -18.09
CA THR A 141 5.37 10.56 -17.36
C THR A 141 6.36 11.46 -18.07
N THR A 142 7.00 12.36 -17.33
CA THR A 142 8.10 13.20 -17.82
C THR A 142 9.41 12.40 -17.92
N LYS A 143 10.32 12.87 -18.78
CA LYS A 143 11.49 12.16 -19.37
C LYS A 143 12.47 11.37 -18.47
N ARG A 144 12.43 11.43 -17.14
CA ARG A 144 13.44 10.76 -16.28
C ARG A 144 13.05 9.38 -15.73
N ASP A 145 11.75 9.07 -15.60
CA ASP A 145 11.27 7.82 -14.97
C ASP A 145 10.45 6.93 -15.95
N LYS A 146 10.70 7.05 -17.26
CA LYS A 146 9.78 6.59 -18.31
C LYS A 146 9.53 5.10 -18.40
N ALA A 147 10.48 4.23 -18.03
CA ALA A 147 10.34 2.82 -18.42
C ALA A 147 9.55 1.98 -17.42
N SER A 148 9.75 2.17 -16.11
CA SER A 148 9.14 1.29 -15.09
C SER A 148 7.72 1.71 -14.70
N HIS A 149 7.47 3.00 -14.45
CA HIS A 149 6.14 3.47 -14.01
C HIS A 149 5.09 3.38 -15.11
N GLU A 150 5.47 3.70 -16.35
CA GLU A 150 4.56 3.61 -17.51
C GLU A 150 4.16 2.15 -17.79
N LEU A 151 5.10 1.22 -17.66
CA LEU A 151 4.83 -0.22 -17.80
C LEU A 151 3.94 -0.73 -16.68
N GLY A 152 4.17 -0.28 -15.43
CA GLY A 152 3.37 -0.66 -14.26
C GLY A 152 1.90 -0.30 -14.42
N LEU A 153 1.58 0.95 -14.78
CA LEU A 153 0.20 1.41 -14.98
C LEU A 153 -0.49 0.74 -16.17
N LYS A 154 0.24 0.48 -17.26
CA LYS A 154 -0.28 -0.27 -18.40
C LYS A 154 -0.58 -1.72 -18.02
N SER A 155 0.25 -2.34 -17.20
CA SER A 155 0.03 -3.69 -16.68
C SER A 155 -1.21 -3.74 -15.80
N ILE A 156 -1.37 -2.80 -14.86
CA ILE A 156 -2.56 -2.68 -14.03
C ILE A 156 -3.81 -2.56 -14.91
N ARG A 157 -3.80 -1.67 -15.90
CA ARG A 157 -4.94 -1.45 -16.79
C ARG A 157 -5.26 -2.68 -17.64
N SER A 158 -4.25 -3.38 -18.14
CA SER A 158 -4.43 -4.62 -18.90
C SER A 158 -5.12 -5.69 -18.06
N ILE A 159 -4.73 -5.83 -16.80
CA ILE A 159 -5.36 -6.76 -15.85
C ILE A 159 -6.79 -6.31 -15.55
N ALA A 160 -7.02 -5.05 -15.19
CA ALA A 160 -8.35 -4.54 -14.88
C ALA A 160 -9.35 -4.82 -16.01
N ARG A 161 -8.92 -4.65 -17.25
CA ARG A 161 -9.74 -4.94 -18.44
C ARG A 161 -10.08 -6.41 -18.63
N ARG A 162 -9.20 -7.33 -18.20
CA ARG A 162 -9.51 -8.77 -18.20
C ARG A 162 -10.65 -9.09 -17.24
N TYR A 163 -10.77 -8.33 -16.15
CA TYR A 163 -11.87 -8.40 -15.20
C TYR A 163 -13.03 -7.45 -15.54
N GLY A 164 -13.16 -7.01 -16.79
CA GLY A 164 -14.26 -6.16 -17.24
C GLY A 164 -14.28 -4.76 -16.63
N GLY A 165 -13.22 -4.34 -15.97
CA GLY A 165 -13.05 -3.04 -15.36
C GLY A 165 -12.09 -2.12 -16.13
N ASP A 166 -11.61 -1.07 -15.49
CA ASP A 166 -10.59 -0.18 -16.03
C ASP A 166 -9.84 0.53 -14.88
N VAL A 167 -8.90 1.40 -15.25
CA VAL A 167 -8.10 2.24 -14.36
C VAL A 167 -8.49 3.69 -14.56
N LEU A 168 -8.68 4.39 -13.45
CA LEU A 168 -8.88 5.85 -13.42
C LEU A 168 -7.79 6.48 -12.55
N VAL A 169 -7.13 7.49 -13.11
CA VAL A 169 -6.17 8.31 -12.35
C VAL A 169 -6.70 9.72 -12.20
N THR A 170 -6.67 10.24 -10.99
CA THR A 170 -6.91 11.65 -10.71
C THR A 170 -5.73 12.24 -9.95
N ALA A 171 -5.34 13.46 -10.31
CA ALA A 171 -4.27 14.20 -9.65
C ALA A 171 -4.79 15.60 -9.34
N ARG A 172 -5.15 15.82 -8.09
CA ARG A 172 -5.61 17.11 -7.56
C ARG A 172 -4.92 17.33 -6.23
N GLU A 173 -4.09 18.36 -6.14
CA GLU A 173 -3.41 18.66 -4.88
C GLU A 173 -4.39 18.72 -3.70
N PRO A 174 -4.05 18.12 -2.58
CA PRO A 174 -2.79 17.46 -2.24
C PRO A 174 -2.79 15.94 -2.49
N ILE A 175 -3.67 15.37 -3.31
CA ILE A 175 -3.88 13.94 -3.47
C ILE A 175 -3.74 13.50 -4.93
N PHE A 176 -2.96 12.43 -5.13
CA PHE A 176 -2.99 11.60 -6.33
C PHE A 176 -3.73 10.31 -6.01
N THR A 177 -4.70 9.96 -6.84
CA THR A 177 -5.52 8.76 -6.69
C THR A 177 -5.37 7.88 -7.92
N LEU A 178 -5.05 6.62 -7.69
CA LEU A 178 -5.14 5.53 -8.66
C LEU A 178 -6.31 4.63 -8.26
N GLN A 179 -7.35 4.57 -9.08
CA GLN A 179 -8.47 3.66 -8.89
C GLN A 179 -8.44 2.53 -9.91
N VAL A 180 -8.69 1.32 -9.44
CA VAL A 180 -8.81 0.11 -10.26
C VAL A 180 -10.17 -0.52 -10.00
N SER A 181 -10.98 -0.66 -11.04
CA SER A 181 -12.26 -1.39 -10.97
C SER A 181 -12.10 -2.80 -11.51
N LEU A 182 -12.68 -3.79 -10.84
CA LEU A 182 -12.62 -5.21 -11.18
C LEU A 182 -14.03 -5.81 -11.01
N MET A 183 -14.51 -6.53 -12.02
CA MET A 183 -15.75 -7.31 -11.96
C MET A 183 -15.40 -8.73 -11.56
N VAL A 184 -15.98 -9.23 -10.46
CA VAL A 184 -15.72 -10.53 -9.85
C VAL A 184 -16.97 -11.37 -9.76
#